data_c22999673b94e48ebee846f09e65b63e
#
_entry.id   c22999673b94e48ebee846f09e65b63e
#
_cell.length_a   1.000
_cell.length_b   1.000
_cell.length_c   1.000
_cell.angle_alpha   90.00
_cell.angle_beta   90.00
_cell.angle_gamma   90.00
#
_symmetry.space_group_name_H-M   'P 1'
#
loop_
_entity.id
_entity.type
_entity.pdbx_description
1 polymer ?
#
loop_
_entity_poly.entity_id
_entity_poly.type
_entity_poly.pdbx_seq_one_letter_code
_entity_poly.pdbx_strand_id
1 'polypeptide(L)'
;MDEINDIGNVIANTIDNKGEDKRNFFGILRAQRGATDLYNISGDSLNLLNEAYKSNKIGADEYKEGLRNIIEATGNDLALNVSLVYLDTSTMPKDSKGSVGAAYIDKETGRTLIPINTDKIGSISELLGTVFEEISHIRDGLAGRQDKKVADDKSNNEKGLESLGRPSNDYAKKKFEKNDSSINLTTDQYHIVWCVKYRRKVLIDDIEKTLKELLIEISNENNIKIIEMETDLDHIHILIECSPQHFIPNILKIFKGISARKLFLKHPEIKNKLWNGYLWNPSYFVATVSENTEEQIKRYIQTQKER
;
A
#
# COMPACT_ATOMS: atom_id res chain seq x y z
N MET A 1 -15.23 -22.07 -24.23
CA MET A 1 -16.32 -21.59 -25.11
C MET A 1 -16.81 -20.19 -24.73
N ASP A 2 -16.73 -19.82 -23.46
CA ASP A 2 -17.19 -18.48 -23.00
C ASP A 2 -16.31 -17.30 -23.46
N GLU A 3 -15.00 -17.51 -23.62
CA GLU A 3 -14.08 -16.46 -24.09
C GLU A 3 -14.28 -16.09 -25.58
N ILE A 4 -14.68 -17.04 -26.40
CA ILE A 4 -14.97 -16.80 -27.84
C ILE A 4 -16.29 -16.03 -27.97
N ASN A 5 -17.27 -16.28 -27.10
CA ASN A 5 -18.53 -15.55 -27.05
C ASN A 5 -18.35 -14.12 -26.53
N ASP A 6 -17.44 -13.88 -25.58
CA ASP A 6 -17.15 -12.52 -25.08
C ASP A 6 -16.47 -11.67 -26.18
N ILE A 7 -15.55 -12.27 -26.95
CA ILE A 7 -14.94 -11.61 -28.12
C ILE A 7 -15.99 -11.33 -29.20
N GLY A 8 -16.91 -12.28 -29.43
CA GLY A 8 -18.02 -12.12 -30.37
C GLY A 8 -18.96 -10.97 -29.99
N ASN A 9 -19.28 -10.82 -28.72
CA ASN A 9 -20.16 -9.75 -28.22
C ASN A 9 -19.47 -8.37 -28.26
N VAL A 10 -18.16 -8.31 -28.00
CA VAL A 10 -17.38 -7.07 -28.15
C VAL A 10 -17.32 -6.67 -29.64
N ILE A 11 -17.13 -7.63 -30.54
CA ILE A 11 -17.11 -7.40 -31.98
C ILE A 11 -18.48 -6.88 -32.45
N ALA A 12 -19.59 -7.51 -32.03
CA ALA A 12 -20.94 -7.10 -32.41
C ALA A 12 -21.27 -5.68 -31.94
N ASN A 13 -20.97 -5.35 -30.67
CA ASN A 13 -21.22 -4.02 -30.11
C ASN A 13 -20.34 -2.92 -30.71
N THR A 14 -19.16 -3.26 -31.24
CA THR A 14 -18.24 -2.30 -31.88
C THR A 14 -18.61 -2.05 -33.36
N ILE A 15 -19.25 -3.02 -34.01
CA ILE A 15 -19.67 -2.91 -35.42
C ILE A 15 -20.99 -2.13 -35.57
N ASP A 16 -21.87 -2.16 -34.57
CA ASP A 16 -23.17 -1.45 -34.61
C ASP A 16 -23.07 0.07 -34.37
N ASN A 17 -21.98 0.58 -33.85
CA ASN A 17 -21.70 2.01 -33.72
C ASN A 17 -21.12 2.56 -35.02
N LYS A 18 -21.99 3.03 -35.90
CA LYS A 18 -21.70 3.69 -37.18
C LYS A 18 -20.65 4.78 -37.00
N GLY A 19 -19.43 4.53 -37.43
CA GLY A 19 -18.41 5.54 -37.71
C GLY A 19 -17.22 5.62 -36.77
N GLU A 20 -17.08 4.75 -35.78
CA GLU A 20 -15.84 4.70 -35.00
C GLU A 20 -14.76 3.86 -35.72
N ASP A 21 -13.62 4.48 -35.82
CA ASP A 21 -12.43 4.11 -36.56
C ASP A 21 -12.00 2.64 -36.30
N LYS A 22 -11.88 1.83 -37.36
CA LYS A 22 -11.32 0.46 -37.29
C LYS A 22 -9.97 0.37 -36.55
N ARG A 23 -9.24 1.48 -36.43
CA ARG A 23 -8.00 1.61 -35.67
C ARG A 23 -8.20 1.46 -34.15
N ASN A 24 -9.36 1.88 -33.59
CA ASN A 24 -9.69 1.70 -32.17
C ASN A 24 -9.97 0.25 -31.84
N PHE A 25 -10.61 -0.51 -32.73
CA PHE A 25 -10.92 -1.91 -32.53
C PHE A 25 -9.68 -2.77 -32.27
N PHE A 26 -8.64 -2.62 -33.11
CA PHE A 26 -7.37 -3.36 -32.92
C PHE A 26 -6.61 -2.89 -31.65
N GLY A 27 -6.77 -1.65 -31.23
CA GLY A 27 -6.24 -1.14 -29.97
C GLY A 27 -6.89 -1.84 -28.79
N ILE A 28 -8.21 -1.90 -28.77
CA ILE A 28 -9.00 -2.59 -27.74
C ILE A 28 -8.63 -4.07 -27.64
N LEU A 29 -8.59 -4.79 -28.77
CA LEU A 29 -8.21 -6.21 -28.78
C LEU A 29 -6.79 -6.44 -28.25
N ARG A 30 -5.83 -5.58 -28.58
CA ARG A 30 -4.45 -5.69 -28.07
C ARG A 30 -4.38 -5.45 -26.58
N ALA A 31 -5.10 -4.45 -26.08
CA ALA A 31 -5.14 -4.14 -24.66
C ALA A 31 -5.77 -5.30 -23.86
N GLN A 32 -6.88 -5.85 -24.34
CA GLN A 32 -7.52 -7.01 -23.73
C GLN A 32 -6.62 -8.26 -23.76
N ARG A 33 -5.96 -8.53 -24.90
CA ARG A 33 -5.01 -9.63 -25.01
C ARG A 33 -3.84 -9.45 -24.07
N GLY A 34 -3.30 -8.22 -23.97
CA GLY A 34 -2.23 -7.90 -23.06
C GLY A 34 -2.62 -8.06 -21.59
N ALA A 35 -3.84 -7.70 -21.23
CA ALA A 35 -4.38 -7.92 -19.90
C ALA A 35 -4.61 -9.42 -19.62
N THR A 36 -5.05 -10.19 -20.62
CA THR A 36 -5.18 -11.64 -20.50
C THR A 36 -3.83 -12.31 -20.28
N ASP A 37 -2.79 -11.92 -21.04
CA ASP A 37 -1.43 -12.43 -20.86
C ASP A 37 -0.91 -12.13 -19.45
N LEU A 38 -1.09 -10.89 -18.97
CA LEU A 38 -0.70 -10.47 -17.63
C LEU A 38 -1.42 -11.27 -16.54
N TYR A 39 -2.73 -11.46 -16.69
CA TYR A 39 -3.54 -12.25 -15.75
C TYR A 39 -3.15 -13.73 -15.76
N ASN A 40 -2.85 -14.32 -16.91
CA ASN A 40 -2.43 -15.72 -17.00
C ASN A 40 -1.10 -15.98 -16.27
N ILE A 41 -0.21 -14.98 -16.22
CA ILE A 41 1.08 -15.12 -15.52
C ILE A 41 0.90 -14.83 -14.01
N SER A 42 0.17 -13.78 -13.66
CA SER A 42 0.13 -13.26 -12.29
C SER A 42 -1.15 -13.53 -11.51
N GLY A 43 -2.23 -13.96 -12.18
CA GLY A 43 -3.58 -14.01 -11.60
C GLY A 43 -3.69 -14.88 -10.36
N ASP A 44 -3.07 -16.06 -10.33
CA ASP A 44 -3.10 -16.94 -9.16
C ASP A 44 -2.37 -16.30 -7.97
N SER A 45 -1.20 -15.71 -8.19
CA SER A 45 -0.43 -15.02 -7.16
C SER A 45 -1.16 -13.80 -6.63
N LEU A 46 -1.80 -13.02 -7.52
CA LEU A 46 -2.62 -11.86 -7.14
C LEU A 46 -3.85 -12.28 -6.34
N ASN A 47 -4.52 -13.36 -6.73
CA ASN A 47 -5.66 -13.88 -5.97
C ASN A 47 -5.26 -14.34 -4.57
N LEU A 48 -4.13 -15.05 -4.42
CA LEU A 48 -3.61 -15.46 -3.12
C LEU A 48 -3.26 -14.26 -2.24
N LEU A 49 -2.63 -13.23 -2.82
CA LEU A 49 -2.31 -11.99 -2.11
C LEU A 49 -3.60 -11.27 -1.64
N ASN A 50 -4.61 -11.18 -2.51
CA ASN A 50 -5.90 -10.57 -2.19
C ASN A 50 -6.63 -11.32 -1.06
N GLU A 51 -6.63 -12.65 -1.11
CA GLU A 51 -7.23 -13.49 -0.05
C GLU A 51 -6.51 -13.33 1.29
N ALA A 52 -5.17 -13.24 1.27
CA ALA A 52 -4.38 -13.01 2.48
C ALA A 52 -4.73 -11.66 3.13
N TYR A 53 -4.82 -10.59 2.33
CA TYR A 53 -5.22 -9.27 2.80
C TYR A 53 -6.67 -9.26 3.31
N LYS A 54 -7.61 -9.81 2.54
CA LYS A 54 -9.04 -9.88 2.89
C LYS A 54 -9.30 -10.67 4.18
N SER A 55 -8.49 -11.71 4.43
CA SER A 55 -8.56 -12.50 5.66
C SER A 55 -7.75 -11.93 6.83
N ASN A 56 -7.25 -10.69 6.71
CA ASN A 56 -6.39 -10.01 7.68
C ASN A 56 -5.12 -10.82 8.09
N LYS A 57 -4.61 -11.65 7.19
CA LYS A 57 -3.34 -12.36 7.40
C LYS A 57 -2.13 -11.47 7.13
N ILE A 58 -2.30 -10.47 6.29
CA ILE A 58 -1.29 -9.45 5.95
C ILE A 58 -1.88 -8.06 6.05
N GLY A 59 -1.05 -7.07 6.39
CA GLY A 59 -1.40 -5.66 6.42
C GLY A 59 -1.24 -4.97 5.04
N ALA A 60 -1.53 -3.66 5.01
CA ALA A 60 -1.44 -2.87 3.78
C ALA A 60 -0.01 -2.80 3.22
N ASP A 61 1.01 -2.70 4.07
CA ASP A 61 2.41 -2.63 3.62
C ASP A 61 2.90 -3.96 3.05
N GLU A 62 2.57 -5.07 3.70
CA GLU A 62 2.88 -6.39 3.17
C GLU A 62 2.14 -6.65 1.86
N TYR A 63 0.92 -6.13 1.73
CA TYR A 63 0.18 -6.18 0.48
C TYR A 63 0.86 -5.34 -0.62
N LYS A 64 1.25 -4.10 -0.32
CA LYS A 64 2.00 -3.22 -1.25
C LYS A 64 3.28 -3.89 -1.75
N GLU A 65 4.05 -4.47 -0.83
CA GLU A 65 5.31 -5.15 -1.15
C GLU A 65 5.05 -6.44 -1.95
N GLY A 66 4.07 -7.25 -1.56
CA GLY A 66 3.66 -8.44 -2.30
C GLY A 66 3.20 -8.12 -3.72
N LEU A 67 2.38 -7.07 -3.88
CA LEU A 67 1.93 -6.63 -5.20
C LEU A 67 3.10 -6.13 -6.06
N ARG A 68 4.00 -5.33 -5.48
CA ARG A 68 5.22 -4.89 -6.18
C ARG A 68 6.01 -6.08 -6.69
N ASN A 69 6.30 -7.05 -5.85
CA ASN A 69 7.10 -8.23 -6.21
C ASN A 69 6.44 -9.06 -7.32
N ILE A 70 5.12 -9.27 -7.26
CA ILE A 70 4.37 -9.98 -8.30
C ILE A 70 4.43 -9.22 -9.63
N ILE A 71 4.20 -7.91 -9.62
CA ILE A 71 4.18 -7.10 -10.84
C ILE A 71 5.57 -6.96 -11.47
N GLU A 72 6.62 -6.79 -10.67
CA GLU A 72 7.99 -6.74 -11.16
C GLU A 72 8.44 -8.09 -11.75
N ALA A 73 8.12 -9.22 -11.10
CA ALA A 73 8.38 -10.55 -11.62
C ALA A 73 7.63 -10.79 -12.94
N THR A 74 6.33 -10.45 -12.98
CA THR A 74 5.52 -10.59 -14.20
C THR A 74 6.03 -9.67 -15.32
N GLY A 75 6.48 -8.46 -14.98
CA GLY A 75 7.14 -7.55 -15.92
C GLY A 75 8.36 -8.21 -16.57
N ASN A 76 9.22 -8.83 -15.77
CA ASN A 76 10.39 -9.55 -16.27
C ASN A 76 10.02 -10.70 -17.23
N ASP A 77 8.98 -11.46 -16.92
CA ASP A 77 8.47 -12.54 -17.80
C ASP A 77 7.94 -12.00 -19.13
N LEU A 78 7.45 -10.76 -19.13
CA LEU A 78 6.97 -10.06 -20.33
C LEU A 78 8.07 -9.22 -21.01
N ALA A 79 9.33 -9.33 -20.60
CA ALA A 79 10.44 -8.51 -21.02
C ALA A 79 10.22 -6.97 -20.83
N LEU A 80 9.51 -6.64 -19.74
CA LEU A 80 9.28 -5.26 -19.32
C LEU A 80 10.06 -4.99 -18.01
N ASN A 81 10.84 -3.91 -17.99
CA ASN A 81 11.54 -3.48 -16.77
C ASN A 81 10.64 -2.54 -15.96
N VAL A 82 9.68 -3.11 -15.24
CA VAL A 82 8.62 -2.38 -14.53
C VAL A 82 8.96 -2.28 -13.05
N SER A 83 8.71 -1.12 -12.45
CA SER A 83 8.78 -0.91 -11.00
C SER A 83 7.54 -0.16 -10.50
N LEU A 84 6.86 -0.73 -9.50
CA LEU A 84 5.68 -0.15 -8.89
C LEU A 84 6.07 0.75 -7.70
N VAL A 85 5.59 2.00 -7.70
CA VAL A 85 5.88 2.99 -6.66
C VAL A 85 4.57 3.52 -6.08
N TYR A 86 4.47 3.57 -4.75
CA TYR A 86 3.31 4.11 -4.05
C TYR A 86 3.61 5.54 -3.60
N LEU A 87 2.77 6.48 -4.00
CA LEU A 87 2.91 7.91 -3.72
C LEU A 87 1.58 8.48 -3.23
N ASP A 88 1.62 9.51 -2.41
CA ASP A 88 0.45 10.32 -2.10
C ASP A 88 0.22 11.41 -3.18
N THR A 89 -0.91 12.10 -3.12
CA THR A 89 -1.24 13.16 -4.09
C THR A 89 -0.23 14.30 -4.09
N SER A 90 0.46 14.57 -2.99
CA SER A 90 1.45 15.66 -2.87
C SER A 90 2.76 15.31 -3.58
N THR A 91 3.16 14.05 -3.51
CA THR A 91 4.41 13.50 -4.07
C THR A 91 4.26 12.99 -5.50
N MET A 92 3.03 12.78 -5.99
CA MET A 92 2.80 12.45 -7.40
C MET A 92 3.43 13.48 -8.34
N PRO A 93 4.00 13.04 -9.48
CA PRO A 93 4.53 13.94 -10.51
C PRO A 93 3.50 14.99 -10.92
N LYS A 94 3.97 16.21 -11.23
CA LYS A 94 3.08 17.38 -11.46
C LYS A 94 2.05 17.17 -12.55
N ASP A 95 2.42 16.47 -13.61
CA ASP A 95 1.58 16.12 -14.76
C ASP A 95 0.56 15.01 -14.47
N SER A 96 0.73 14.26 -13.38
CA SER A 96 -0.14 13.14 -12.99
C SER A 96 -0.81 13.30 -11.62
N LYS A 97 -0.75 14.47 -10.99
CA LYS A 97 -1.39 14.71 -9.66
C LYS A 97 -2.90 14.43 -9.65
N GLY A 98 -3.55 14.59 -10.80
CA GLY A 98 -4.97 14.29 -11.00
C GLY A 98 -5.30 12.81 -11.20
N SER A 99 -4.31 11.97 -11.49
CA SER A 99 -4.49 10.57 -11.88
C SER A 99 -4.45 9.62 -10.69
N VAL A 100 -5.02 8.43 -10.87
CA VAL A 100 -4.94 7.30 -9.92
C VAL A 100 -3.60 6.59 -10.06
N GLY A 101 -3.12 6.45 -11.30
CA GLY A 101 -1.81 5.94 -11.67
C GLY A 101 -1.23 6.71 -12.84
N ALA A 102 0.01 6.40 -13.19
CA ALA A 102 0.68 6.90 -14.37
C ALA A 102 1.81 5.95 -14.78
N ALA A 103 2.24 6.00 -16.04
CA ALA A 103 3.38 5.23 -16.53
C ALA A 103 4.46 6.16 -17.05
N TYR A 104 5.69 5.98 -16.58
CA TYR A 104 6.88 6.72 -17.03
C TYR A 104 7.90 5.78 -17.62
N ILE A 105 8.29 6.04 -18.86
CA ILE A 105 9.27 5.22 -19.58
C ILE A 105 10.55 6.03 -19.72
N ASP A 106 11.63 5.54 -19.14
CA ASP A 106 12.97 6.01 -19.43
C ASP A 106 13.44 5.35 -20.74
N LYS A 107 13.46 6.14 -21.81
CA LYS A 107 13.81 5.67 -23.15
C LYS A 107 15.27 5.25 -23.29
N GLU A 108 16.17 5.74 -22.42
CA GLU A 108 17.60 5.42 -22.47
C GLU A 108 17.88 4.06 -21.80
N THR A 109 17.29 3.82 -20.65
CA THR A 109 17.52 2.60 -19.85
C THR A 109 16.46 1.53 -20.06
N GLY A 110 15.32 1.85 -20.69
CA GLY A 110 14.15 0.97 -20.80
C GLY A 110 13.46 0.74 -19.46
N ARG A 111 13.88 1.42 -18.39
CA ARG A 111 13.25 1.32 -17.08
C ARG A 111 11.91 2.04 -17.08
N THR A 112 10.92 1.41 -16.50
CA THR A 112 9.57 1.97 -16.40
C THR A 112 9.12 2.05 -14.94
N LEU A 113 8.52 3.18 -14.58
CA LEU A 113 7.96 3.40 -13.25
C LEU A 113 6.44 3.54 -13.36
N ILE A 114 5.73 2.87 -12.44
CA ILE A 114 4.28 3.00 -12.30
C ILE A 114 3.99 3.60 -10.92
N PRO A 115 3.93 4.93 -10.78
CA PRO A 115 3.43 5.56 -9.57
C PRO A 115 1.93 5.35 -9.44
N ILE A 116 1.52 4.89 -8.27
CA ILE A 116 0.13 4.71 -7.84
C ILE A 116 -0.17 5.73 -6.74
N ASN A 117 -1.22 6.52 -6.95
CA ASN A 117 -1.69 7.50 -5.98
C ASN A 117 -2.50 6.81 -4.88
N THR A 118 -1.89 6.62 -3.72
CA THR A 118 -2.50 5.90 -2.59
C THR A 118 -3.74 6.58 -2.03
N ASP A 119 -3.85 7.92 -2.17
CA ASP A 119 -5.01 8.68 -1.68
C ASP A 119 -6.27 8.44 -2.52
N LYS A 120 -6.11 7.91 -3.73
CA LYS A 120 -7.19 7.74 -4.70
C LYS A 120 -7.64 6.31 -4.91
N ILE A 121 -6.99 5.35 -4.28
CA ILE A 121 -7.34 3.93 -4.36
C ILE A 121 -8.26 3.57 -3.19
N GLY A 122 -9.46 3.11 -3.51
CA GLY A 122 -10.47 2.69 -2.52
C GLY A 122 -10.70 1.18 -2.45
N SER A 123 -10.33 0.43 -3.51
CA SER A 123 -10.53 -1.01 -3.55
C SER A 123 -9.39 -1.76 -4.26
N ILE A 124 -9.30 -3.06 -4.01
CA ILE A 124 -8.33 -3.95 -4.66
C ILE A 124 -8.57 -4.00 -6.18
N SER A 125 -9.83 -4.10 -6.61
CA SER A 125 -10.17 -4.14 -8.04
C SER A 125 -9.78 -2.85 -8.76
N GLU A 126 -9.93 -1.70 -8.10
CA GLU A 126 -9.50 -0.41 -8.63
C GLU A 126 -7.98 -0.32 -8.75
N LEU A 127 -7.25 -0.76 -7.72
CA LEU A 127 -5.79 -0.81 -7.73
C LEU A 127 -5.26 -1.68 -8.87
N LEU A 128 -5.75 -2.93 -8.97
CA LEU A 128 -5.32 -3.86 -10.00
C LEU A 128 -5.74 -3.41 -11.40
N GLY A 129 -6.94 -2.82 -11.53
CA GLY A 129 -7.38 -2.19 -12.76
C GLY A 129 -6.39 -1.12 -13.24
N THR A 130 -5.99 -0.22 -12.35
CA THR A 130 -5.00 0.82 -12.64
C THR A 130 -3.65 0.25 -13.03
N VAL A 131 -3.12 -0.74 -12.28
CA VAL A 131 -1.83 -1.38 -12.60
C VAL A 131 -1.85 -2.03 -13.99
N PHE A 132 -2.92 -2.74 -14.35
CA PHE A 132 -3.06 -3.36 -15.67
C PHE A 132 -3.16 -2.33 -16.80
N GLU A 133 -3.83 -1.20 -16.55
CA GLU A 133 -3.90 -0.07 -17.48
C GLU A 133 -2.54 0.53 -17.77
N GLU A 134 -1.77 0.82 -16.71
CA GLU A 134 -0.44 1.41 -16.84
C GLU A 134 0.55 0.47 -17.54
N ILE A 135 0.49 -0.85 -17.28
CA ILE A 135 1.30 -1.84 -18.01
C ILE A 135 0.91 -1.87 -19.50
N SER A 136 -0.37 -1.71 -19.83
CA SER A 136 -0.81 -1.60 -21.23
C SER A 136 -0.21 -0.36 -21.91
N HIS A 137 -0.21 0.78 -21.22
CA HIS A 137 0.44 2.01 -21.70
C HIS A 137 1.94 1.84 -21.92
N ILE A 138 2.64 1.16 -21.00
CA ILE A 138 4.07 0.85 -21.14
C ILE A 138 4.33 0.01 -22.39
N ARG A 139 3.57 -1.07 -22.60
CA ARG A 139 3.70 -1.94 -23.79
C ARG A 139 3.46 -1.17 -25.09
N ASP A 140 2.48 -0.29 -25.10
CA ASP A 140 2.17 0.53 -26.27
C ASP A 140 3.20 1.64 -26.49
N GLY A 141 3.75 2.23 -25.42
CA GLY A 141 4.82 3.22 -25.47
C GLY A 141 6.13 2.64 -26.02
N LEU A 142 6.57 1.51 -25.46
CA LEU A 142 7.78 0.82 -25.92
C LEU A 142 7.68 0.34 -27.37
N ALA A 143 6.49 0.01 -27.84
CA ALA A 143 6.25 -0.36 -29.24
C ALA A 143 6.03 0.84 -30.18
N GLY A 144 6.18 2.09 -29.69
CA GLY A 144 5.99 3.33 -30.46
C GLY A 144 4.54 3.59 -30.92
N ARG A 145 3.57 2.87 -30.36
CA ARG A 145 2.15 3.00 -30.76
C ARG A 145 1.50 4.25 -30.19
N GLN A 146 1.93 4.70 -29.01
CA GLN A 146 1.47 5.94 -28.40
C GLN A 146 1.91 7.15 -29.20
N ASP A 147 3.20 7.21 -29.57
CA ASP A 147 3.75 8.32 -30.37
C ASP A 147 3.04 8.45 -31.73
N LYS A 148 2.72 7.31 -32.35
CA LYS A 148 1.96 7.30 -33.62
C LYS A 148 0.54 7.82 -33.44
N LYS A 149 -0.16 7.43 -32.36
CA LYS A 149 -1.53 7.87 -32.10
C LYS A 149 -1.60 9.36 -31.76
N VAL A 150 -0.63 9.87 -31.00
CA VAL A 150 -0.48 11.30 -30.71
C VAL A 150 -0.23 12.09 -31.99
N ALA A 151 0.57 11.54 -32.92
CA ALA A 151 0.84 12.18 -34.21
C ALA A 151 -0.37 12.19 -35.14
N ASP A 152 -1.21 11.15 -35.11
CA ASP A 152 -2.40 11.01 -35.95
C ASP A 152 -3.60 11.81 -35.41
N ASP A 153 -3.67 12.06 -34.09
CA ASP A 153 -4.79 12.75 -33.44
C ASP A 153 -4.39 14.17 -33.01
N LYS A 154 -4.56 15.11 -33.93
CA LYS A 154 -4.23 16.53 -33.71
C LYS A 154 -5.15 17.27 -32.72
N SER A 155 -6.25 16.66 -32.29
CA SER A 155 -7.32 17.36 -31.55
C SER A 155 -7.41 17.07 -30.06
N ASN A 156 -6.95 15.93 -29.55
CA ASN A 156 -6.99 15.65 -28.12
C ASN A 156 -6.20 14.41 -27.70
N ASN A 157 -4.96 14.60 -27.26
CA ASN A 157 -3.99 13.56 -26.94
C ASN A 157 -4.43 12.61 -25.80
N GLU A 158 -5.13 13.12 -24.76
CA GLU A 158 -5.46 12.31 -23.57
C GLU A 158 -6.54 11.28 -23.87
N LYS A 159 -7.65 11.64 -24.51
CA LYS A 159 -8.74 10.70 -24.82
C LYS A 159 -8.30 9.54 -25.72
N GLY A 160 -7.39 9.82 -26.62
CA GLY A 160 -6.84 8.83 -27.53
C GLY A 160 -5.97 7.79 -26.81
N LEU A 161 -5.13 8.23 -25.87
CA LEU A 161 -4.25 7.36 -25.10
C LEU A 161 -5.03 6.53 -24.09
N GLU A 162 -5.97 7.12 -23.35
CA GLU A 162 -6.84 6.41 -22.41
C GLU A 162 -7.62 5.26 -23.07
N SER A 163 -8.03 5.43 -24.33
CA SER A 163 -8.74 4.36 -25.06
C SER A 163 -7.85 3.11 -25.32
N LEU A 164 -6.53 3.22 -25.20
CA LEU A 164 -5.61 2.09 -25.34
C LEU A 164 -5.43 1.32 -24.03
N GLY A 165 -5.49 1.98 -22.89
CA GLY A 165 -5.29 1.38 -21.56
C GLY A 165 -6.59 0.90 -20.91
N ARG A 166 -7.66 1.68 -21.02
CA ARG A 166 -8.94 1.42 -20.35
C ARG A 166 -9.51 0.00 -20.51
N PRO A 167 -9.43 -0.65 -21.68
CA PRO A 167 -9.89 -2.05 -21.80
C PRO A 167 -9.10 -3.04 -20.94
N SER A 168 -7.84 -2.75 -20.60
CA SER A 168 -7.05 -3.55 -19.65
C SER A 168 -7.51 -3.34 -18.21
N ASN A 169 -7.83 -2.10 -17.85
CA ASN A 169 -8.42 -1.74 -16.56
C ASN A 169 -9.75 -2.48 -16.34
N ASP A 170 -10.67 -2.37 -17.30
CA ASP A 170 -11.98 -3.02 -17.22
C ASP A 170 -11.87 -4.55 -17.12
N TYR A 171 -10.93 -5.15 -17.87
CA TYR A 171 -10.67 -6.57 -17.80
C TYR A 171 -10.21 -6.99 -16.39
N ALA A 172 -9.24 -6.28 -15.81
CA ALA A 172 -8.73 -6.59 -14.49
C ALA A 172 -9.81 -6.38 -13.41
N LYS A 173 -10.54 -5.28 -13.43
CA LYS A 173 -11.67 -5.04 -12.51
C LYS A 173 -12.66 -6.20 -12.54
N LYS A 174 -13.09 -6.64 -13.72
CA LYS A 174 -14.02 -7.77 -13.87
C LYS A 174 -13.44 -9.07 -13.32
N LYS A 175 -12.13 -9.34 -13.49
CA LYS A 175 -11.48 -10.56 -12.97
C LYS A 175 -11.37 -10.56 -11.44
N PHE A 176 -11.08 -9.41 -10.82
CA PHE A 176 -10.87 -9.30 -9.38
C PHE A 176 -12.11 -8.85 -8.59
N GLU A 177 -13.21 -8.49 -9.26
CA GLU A 177 -14.45 -8.03 -8.64
C GLU A 177 -15.03 -9.03 -7.63
N LYS A 178 -14.95 -10.33 -7.89
CA LYS A 178 -15.43 -11.37 -6.97
C LYS A 178 -14.68 -11.42 -5.65
N ASN A 179 -13.40 -11.00 -5.66
CA ASN A 179 -12.53 -10.95 -4.49
C ASN A 179 -12.23 -9.50 -4.07
N ASP A 180 -13.08 -8.56 -4.51
CA ASP A 180 -12.88 -7.16 -4.17
C ASP A 180 -13.09 -6.89 -2.68
N SER A 181 -12.30 -6.00 -2.16
CA SER A 181 -12.43 -5.45 -0.82
C SER A 181 -11.90 -4.02 -0.79
N SER A 182 -12.39 -3.23 0.16
CA SER A 182 -11.78 -1.94 0.41
C SER A 182 -10.32 -2.10 0.81
N ILE A 183 -9.47 -1.27 0.24
CA ILE A 183 -8.06 -1.20 0.59
C ILE A 183 -7.70 0.25 0.91
N ASN A 184 -6.92 0.43 1.95
CA ASN A 184 -6.32 1.71 2.27
C ASN A 184 -4.80 1.53 2.21
N LEU A 185 -4.19 2.16 1.23
CA LEU A 185 -2.74 2.10 0.99
C LEU A 185 -1.99 3.23 1.68
N THR A 186 -2.71 4.23 2.21
CA THR A 186 -2.09 5.28 3.02
C THR A 186 -1.76 4.72 4.39
N THR A 187 -0.63 5.13 4.91
CA THR A 187 -0.21 4.84 6.28
C THR A 187 0.16 6.16 6.95
N ASP A 188 -0.28 6.31 8.19
CA ASP A 188 0.06 7.46 9.01
C ASP A 188 1.10 7.06 10.03
N GLN A 189 2.07 7.93 10.25
CA GLN A 189 3.07 7.74 11.29
C GLN A 189 2.74 8.59 12.51
N TYR A 190 2.89 7.98 13.68
CA TYR A 190 2.62 8.62 14.96
C TYR A 190 3.76 8.41 15.93
N HIS A 191 4.29 9.51 16.44
CA HIS A 191 5.14 9.50 17.61
C HIS A 191 4.27 9.54 18.87
N ILE A 192 4.34 8.50 19.69
CA ILE A 192 3.53 8.33 20.88
C ILE A 192 4.43 8.21 22.09
N VAL A 193 4.05 8.91 23.18
CA VAL A 193 4.77 8.84 24.45
C VAL A 193 3.78 8.61 25.58
N TRP A 194 4.08 7.68 26.46
CA TRP A 194 3.35 7.53 27.71
C TRP A 194 4.27 7.12 28.86
N CYS A 195 3.84 7.35 30.08
CA CYS A 195 4.65 7.09 31.25
C CYS A 195 4.02 6.14 32.25
N VAL A 196 4.87 5.59 33.11
CA VAL A 196 4.45 4.88 34.31
C VAL A 196 3.71 5.83 35.25
N LYS A 197 2.69 5.34 35.92
CA LYS A 197 1.91 6.14 36.85
C LYS A 197 2.79 6.74 37.96
N TYR A 198 2.64 8.05 38.15
CA TYR A 198 3.49 8.84 39.06
C TYR A 198 4.98 8.80 38.75
N ARG A 199 5.35 8.56 37.49
CA ARG A 199 6.75 8.57 37.04
C ARG A 199 7.65 7.62 37.86
N ARG A 200 7.09 6.48 38.30
CA ARG A 200 7.85 5.47 39.02
C ARG A 200 8.86 4.80 38.10
N LYS A 201 10.13 4.81 38.53
CA LYS A 201 11.27 4.25 37.76
C LYS A 201 11.29 2.73 37.91
N VAL A 202 10.48 2.04 37.12
CA VAL A 202 10.34 0.57 37.15
C VAL A 202 10.72 -0.11 35.85
N LEU A 203 10.92 0.64 34.76
CA LEU A 203 11.29 0.09 33.45
C LEU A 203 12.81 -0.06 33.36
N ILE A 204 13.34 -1.04 34.07
CA ILE A 204 14.78 -1.29 34.20
C ILE A 204 15.07 -2.74 33.85
N ASP A 205 16.27 -2.99 33.34
CA ASP A 205 16.85 -4.31 33.09
C ASP A 205 15.88 -5.28 32.35
N ASP A 206 15.60 -6.42 32.92
CA ASP A 206 14.71 -7.45 32.33
C ASP A 206 13.27 -6.98 32.14
N ILE A 207 12.81 -6.02 32.95
CA ILE A 207 11.46 -5.44 32.81
C ILE A 207 11.38 -4.63 31.53
N GLU A 208 12.39 -3.81 31.24
CA GLU A 208 12.48 -3.05 29.99
C GLU A 208 12.48 -3.97 28.79
N LYS A 209 13.35 -4.98 28.80
CA LYS A 209 13.47 -5.96 27.72
C LYS A 209 12.14 -6.68 27.47
N THR A 210 11.51 -7.18 28.53
CA THR A 210 10.22 -7.84 28.46
C THR A 210 9.13 -6.91 27.91
N LEU A 211 9.14 -5.62 28.30
CA LEU A 211 8.20 -4.65 27.79
C LEU A 211 8.33 -4.45 26.28
N LYS A 212 9.56 -4.27 25.79
CA LYS A 212 9.84 -4.10 24.36
C LYS A 212 9.38 -5.32 23.56
N GLU A 213 9.69 -6.53 24.02
CA GLU A 213 9.24 -7.79 23.39
C GLU A 213 7.69 -7.88 23.33
N LEU A 214 7.02 -7.53 24.42
CA LEU A 214 5.56 -7.54 24.48
C LEU A 214 4.91 -6.51 23.55
N LEU A 215 5.50 -5.32 23.42
CA LEU A 215 4.96 -4.30 22.52
C LEU A 215 5.13 -4.70 21.06
N ILE A 216 6.23 -5.36 20.68
CA ILE A 216 6.41 -5.93 19.35
C ILE A 216 5.38 -7.04 19.08
N GLU A 217 5.17 -7.96 20.03
CA GLU A 217 4.14 -9.00 19.93
C GLU A 217 2.74 -8.39 19.72
N ILE A 218 2.37 -7.43 20.56
CA ILE A 218 1.06 -6.74 20.49
C ILE A 218 0.90 -5.98 19.18
N SER A 219 1.94 -5.32 18.68
CA SER A 219 1.88 -4.57 17.43
C SER A 219 1.64 -5.48 16.24
N ASN A 220 2.34 -6.62 16.18
CA ASN A 220 2.17 -7.62 15.12
C ASN A 220 0.75 -8.23 15.13
N GLU A 221 0.19 -8.52 16.31
CA GLU A 221 -1.18 -9.04 16.45
C GLU A 221 -2.26 -8.03 16.00
N ASN A 222 -1.93 -6.73 15.92
CA ASN A 222 -2.87 -5.66 15.60
C ASN A 222 -2.55 -4.90 14.30
N ASN A 223 -1.70 -5.44 13.43
CA ASN A 223 -1.28 -4.81 12.18
C ASN A 223 -0.76 -3.36 12.36
N ILE A 224 0.08 -3.17 13.37
CA ILE A 224 0.74 -1.92 13.67
C ILE A 224 2.23 -2.16 13.50
N LYS A 225 2.90 -1.36 12.68
CA LYS A 225 4.34 -1.46 12.50
C LYS A 225 5.05 -0.52 13.48
N ILE A 226 5.92 -1.06 14.32
CA ILE A 226 6.82 -0.26 15.14
C ILE A 226 8.05 0.08 14.30
N ILE A 227 8.28 1.36 14.04
CA ILE A 227 9.43 1.88 13.29
C ILE A 227 10.62 2.08 14.21
N GLU A 228 10.39 2.68 15.39
CA GLU A 228 11.42 2.93 16.40
C GLU A 228 10.78 2.89 17.79
N MET A 229 11.51 2.41 18.78
CA MET A 229 11.02 2.34 20.16
C MET A 229 12.18 2.44 21.15
N GLU A 230 12.06 3.34 22.13
CA GLU A 230 13.01 3.43 23.23
C GLU A 230 12.27 3.70 24.55
N THR A 231 12.83 3.18 25.63
CA THR A 231 12.33 3.36 26.99
C THR A 231 13.36 4.10 27.82
N ASP A 232 12.87 5.00 28.66
CA ASP A 232 13.62 5.45 29.84
C ASP A 232 13.02 4.80 31.09
N LEU A 233 13.59 5.06 32.24
CA LEU A 233 13.24 4.43 33.51
C LEU A 233 11.74 4.43 33.84
N ASP A 234 11.00 5.44 33.37
CA ASP A 234 9.61 5.69 33.75
C ASP A 234 8.66 6.01 32.59
N HIS A 235 9.15 6.01 31.34
CA HIS A 235 8.32 6.30 30.17
C HIS A 235 8.84 5.59 28.91
N ILE A 236 8.03 5.62 27.86
CA ILE A 236 8.36 5.02 26.58
C ILE A 236 8.03 6.00 25.44
N HIS A 237 8.92 6.05 24.48
CA HIS A 237 8.74 6.67 23.18
C HIS A 237 8.60 5.58 22.13
N ILE A 238 7.60 5.71 21.26
CA ILE A 238 7.38 4.77 20.18
C ILE A 238 6.96 5.53 18.92
N LEU A 239 7.61 5.22 17.82
CA LEU A 239 7.21 5.65 16.49
C LEU A 239 6.53 4.46 15.81
N ILE A 240 5.26 4.61 15.49
CA ILE A 240 4.47 3.60 14.82
C ILE A 240 4.00 4.06 13.46
N GLU A 241 3.78 3.11 12.58
CA GLU A 241 3.08 3.27 11.32
C GLU A 241 1.85 2.39 11.34
N CYS A 242 0.71 2.93 10.99
CA CYS A 242 -0.55 2.20 10.95
C CYS A 242 -1.52 2.80 9.92
N SER A 243 -2.51 2.01 9.52
CA SER A 243 -3.57 2.49 8.63
C SER A 243 -4.36 3.64 9.28
N PRO A 244 -4.82 4.65 8.53
CA PRO A 244 -5.69 5.73 9.02
C PRO A 244 -6.99 5.24 9.68
N GLN A 245 -7.39 4.00 9.43
CA GLN A 245 -8.54 3.38 10.10
C GLN A 245 -8.28 3.06 11.58
N HIS A 246 -7.03 3.05 12.00
CA HIS A 246 -6.67 2.82 13.39
C HIS A 246 -6.95 4.04 14.24
N PHE A 247 -7.84 3.87 15.21
CA PHE A 247 -8.13 4.92 16.19
C PHE A 247 -7.06 4.91 17.28
N ILE A 248 -6.18 5.90 17.32
CA ILE A 248 -5.02 5.98 18.23
C ILE A 248 -5.35 5.70 19.70
N PRO A 249 -6.46 6.20 20.28
CA PRO A 249 -6.86 5.82 21.63
C PRO A 249 -7.07 4.31 21.83
N ASN A 250 -7.54 3.58 20.81
CA ASN A 250 -7.69 2.13 20.88
C ASN A 250 -6.33 1.43 20.85
N ILE A 251 -5.42 1.87 20.00
CA ILE A 251 -4.03 1.37 20.00
C ILE A 251 -3.42 1.49 21.39
N LEU A 252 -3.51 2.67 21.98
CA LEU A 252 -2.98 2.91 23.34
C LEU A 252 -3.66 2.08 24.42
N LYS A 253 -4.97 1.88 24.30
CA LYS A 253 -5.71 0.99 25.21
C LYS A 253 -5.19 -0.45 25.14
N ILE A 254 -4.92 -0.93 23.93
CA ILE A 254 -4.38 -2.27 23.67
C ILE A 254 -2.94 -2.36 24.21
N PHE A 255 -2.05 -1.46 23.81
CA PHE A 255 -0.66 -1.44 24.26
C PHE A 255 -0.56 -1.37 25.78
N LYS A 256 -1.22 -0.42 26.40
CA LYS A 256 -1.18 -0.24 27.88
C LYS A 256 -1.85 -1.39 28.63
N GLY A 257 -3.01 -1.84 28.15
CA GLY A 257 -3.78 -2.88 28.86
C GLY A 257 -3.11 -4.25 28.83
N ILE A 258 -2.67 -4.68 27.64
CA ILE A 258 -2.06 -6.01 27.45
C ILE A 258 -0.67 -6.04 28.06
N SER A 259 0.16 -5.00 27.80
CA SER A 259 1.53 -4.94 28.34
C SER A 259 1.54 -4.92 29.88
N ALA A 260 0.67 -4.13 30.53
CA ALA A 260 0.59 -4.11 31.97
C ALA A 260 0.23 -5.48 32.54
N ARG A 261 -0.80 -6.15 31.97
CA ARG A 261 -1.22 -7.47 32.42
C ARG A 261 -0.13 -8.53 32.26
N LYS A 262 0.52 -8.58 31.06
CA LYS A 262 1.56 -9.56 30.79
C LYS A 262 2.84 -9.28 31.62
N LEU A 263 3.22 -8.00 31.81
CA LEU A 263 4.31 -7.62 32.70
C LEU A 263 4.07 -8.05 34.15
N PHE A 264 2.87 -7.85 34.71
CA PHE A 264 2.56 -8.28 36.06
C PHE A 264 2.57 -9.79 36.25
N LEU A 265 2.38 -10.56 35.19
CA LEU A 265 2.53 -12.02 35.22
C LEU A 265 3.98 -12.46 35.20
N LYS A 266 4.83 -11.82 34.37
CA LYS A 266 6.23 -12.15 34.23
C LYS A 266 7.12 -11.55 35.34
N HIS A 267 6.74 -10.38 35.85
CA HIS A 267 7.45 -9.57 36.84
C HIS A 267 6.52 -9.12 37.97
N PRO A 268 6.03 -10.04 38.83
CA PRO A 268 5.08 -9.73 39.89
C PRO A 268 5.63 -8.73 40.92
N GLU A 269 6.94 -8.65 41.09
CA GLU A 269 7.65 -7.71 41.96
C GLU A 269 7.42 -6.23 41.63
N ILE A 270 7.06 -5.92 40.36
CA ILE A 270 6.75 -4.53 39.94
C ILE A 270 5.60 -3.98 40.77
N LYS A 271 4.59 -4.81 41.11
CA LYS A 271 3.40 -4.35 41.84
C LYS A 271 3.74 -3.68 43.18
N ASN A 272 4.79 -4.15 43.86
CA ASN A 272 5.24 -3.60 45.14
C ASN A 272 5.86 -2.19 45.00
N LYS A 273 6.31 -1.84 43.78
CA LYS A 273 6.89 -0.53 43.48
C LYS A 273 5.85 0.47 42.96
N LEU A 274 4.62 0.02 42.71
CA LEU A 274 3.55 0.84 42.13
C LEU A 274 2.48 1.20 43.16
N TRP A 275 1.90 2.38 42.97
CA TRP A 275 0.78 2.80 43.79
C TRP A 275 -0.53 2.18 43.31
N ASN A 276 -1.25 1.47 44.19
CA ASN A 276 -2.48 0.73 43.88
C ASN A 276 -2.38 -0.27 42.70
N GLY A 277 -1.18 -0.73 42.34
CA GLY A 277 -0.99 -1.72 41.29
C GLY A 277 -1.28 -1.25 39.87
N TYR A 278 -1.33 0.06 39.62
CA TYR A 278 -1.49 0.62 38.27
C TYR A 278 -0.12 0.91 37.66
N LEU A 279 0.19 0.27 36.52
CA LEU A 279 1.46 0.50 35.80
C LEU A 279 1.44 1.82 35.04
N TRP A 280 0.47 2.03 34.16
CA TRP A 280 0.47 3.17 33.24
C TRP A 280 -0.36 4.36 33.73
N ASN A 281 0.15 5.55 33.46
CA ASN A 281 -0.64 6.77 33.56
C ASN A 281 -1.75 6.77 32.48
N PRO A 282 -2.99 7.21 32.75
CA PRO A 282 -4.03 7.33 31.73
C PRO A 282 -3.66 8.24 30.56
N SER A 283 -2.93 9.34 30.81
CA SER A 283 -2.54 10.29 29.79
C SER A 283 -1.44 9.75 28.86
N TYR A 284 -1.33 10.39 27.70
CA TYR A 284 -0.32 10.15 26.69
C TYR A 284 -0.12 11.39 25.83
N PHE A 285 0.98 11.44 25.11
CA PHE A 285 1.25 12.41 24.05
C PHE A 285 1.19 11.67 22.71
N VAL A 286 0.66 12.32 21.67
CA VAL A 286 0.72 11.84 20.30
C VAL A 286 0.92 13.00 19.36
N ALA A 287 1.80 12.81 18.38
CA ALA A 287 2.00 13.71 17.26
C ALA A 287 2.06 12.92 15.97
N THR A 288 1.46 13.43 14.90
CA THR A 288 1.66 12.91 13.55
C THR A 288 3.05 13.23 13.07
N VAL A 289 3.66 12.32 12.33
CA VAL A 289 5.02 12.46 11.81
C VAL A 289 4.93 12.39 10.28
N SER A 290 5.47 13.39 9.61
CA SER A 290 5.61 13.39 8.16
C SER A 290 6.94 12.75 7.76
N GLU A 291 7.03 12.24 6.53
CA GLU A 291 8.27 11.65 5.98
C GLU A 291 9.49 12.57 6.16
N ASN A 292 9.30 13.88 6.01
CA ASN A 292 10.37 14.88 6.18
C ASN A 292 10.89 14.99 7.61
N THR A 293 10.13 14.53 8.61
CA THR A 293 10.48 14.63 10.05
C THR A 293 10.77 13.26 10.67
N GLU A 294 10.56 12.18 9.96
CA GLU A 294 10.74 10.79 10.44
C GLU A 294 12.15 10.56 10.97
N GLU A 295 13.18 10.88 10.19
CA GLU A 295 14.58 10.72 10.59
C GLU A 295 14.96 11.54 11.83
N GLN A 296 14.38 12.74 11.99
CA GLN A 296 14.61 13.57 13.16
C GLN A 296 13.97 12.93 14.40
N ILE A 297 12.76 12.40 14.27
CA ILE A 297 12.05 11.73 15.35
C ILE A 297 12.74 10.41 15.72
N LYS A 298 13.19 9.61 14.76
CA LYS A 298 13.98 8.42 15.04
C LYS A 298 15.23 8.72 15.87
N ARG A 299 16.02 9.69 15.45
CA ARG A 299 17.21 10.13 16.20
C ARG A 299 16.86 10.62 17.60
N TYR A 300 15.79 11.40 17.72
CA TYR A 300 15.31 11.87 19.01
C TYR A 300 14.94 10.70 19.93
N ILE A 301 14.23 9.69 19.43
CA ILE A 301 13.85 8.49 20.21
C ILE A 301 15.10 7.73 20.65
N GLN A 302 16.03 7.44 19.73
CA GLN A 302 17.29 6.71 20.03
C GLN A 302 18.12 7.39 21.12
N THR A 303 18.13 8.72 21.18
CA THR A 303 18.92 9.47 22.16
C THR A 303 18.26 9.62 23.55
N GLN A 304 17.03 9.08 23.74
CA GLN A 304 16.35 9.22 25.04
C GLN A 304 17.09 8.50 26.18
N LYS A 305 17.75 7.41 25.88
CA LYS A 305 18.51 6.62 26.89
C LYS A 305 19.87 7.22 27.27
N GLU A 306 20.38 8.15 26.48
CA GLU A 306 21.68 8.78 26.70
C GLU A 306 21.62 10.02 27.62
N ARG A 307 20.41 10.39 28.04
CA ARG A 307 20.14 11.53 28.97
C ARG A 307 19.84 11.05 30.37
#